data_7659ae43df650d8b0ae3c5dd9e1a9ef0
#
_entry.id   7659ae43df650d8b0ae3c5dd9e1a9ef0
#
_cell.length_a   1.000
_cell.length_b   1.000
_cell.length_c   1.000
_cell.angle_alpha   90.00
_cell.angle_beta   90.00
_cell.angle_gamma   90.00
#
_symmetry.space_group_name_H-M   'P 1'
#
loop_
_entity.id
_entity.type
_entity.pdbx_description
1 polymer ?
#
loop_
_entity_poly.entity_id
_entity_poly.type
_entity_poly.pdbx_seq_one_letter_code
_entity_poly.pdbx_strand_id
1 'polypeptide(L)' 'MAIRVHLEEILKKRGMTSKELCAKVGITEANLSILRSGKAKGIRFHTINRICFFLECDVGDILNFDGELDEEEEGEKK' A
#
# COMPACT_ATOMS: atom_id res chain seq x y z
N MET A 1 -3.86 2.60 13.57
CA MET A 1 -3.13 1.63 12.74
C MET A 1 -1.66 2.00 12.66
N ALA A 2 -0.80 1.04 12.83
CA ALA A 2 0.64 1.30 12.88
C ALA A 2 1.23 1.70 11.54
N ILE A 3 0.79 1.04 10.47
CA ILE A 3 1.28 1.34 9.13
C ILE A 3 0.19 2.06 8.35
N ARG A 4 0.53 3.21 7.80
CA ARG A 4 -0.40 3.98 6.98
C ARG A 4 -0.09 3.80 5.51
N VAL A 5 -1.13 3.75 4.70
CA VAL A 5 -1.00 3.56 3.26
C VAL A 5 -1.45 4.84 2.56
N HIS A 6 -0.58 5.41 1.75
CA HIS A 6 -0.84 6.67 1.05
C HIS A 6 -0.99 6.49 -0.44
N LEU A 7 -1.37 5.30 -0.86
CA LEU A 7 -1.44 4.95 -2.27
C LEU A 7 -2.40 5.83 -3.06
N GLU A 8 -3.53 6.15 -2.45
CA GLU A 8 -4.52 6.97 -3.12
C GLU A 8 -3.99 8.36 -3.48
N GLU A 9 -3.22 8.94 -2.57
CA GLU A 9 -2.64 10.26 -2.81
C GLU A 9 -1.64 10.22 -3.95
N ILE A 10 -0.84 9.17 -4.00
CA ILE A 10 0.15 9.04 -5.08
C ILE A 10 -0.52 8.85 -6.42
N LEU A 11 -1.60 8.04 -6.44
CA LEU A 11 -2.35 7.84 -7.68
C LEU A 11 -2.87 9.16 -8.22
N LYS A 12 -3.43 9.99 -7.34
CA LYS A 12 -3.94 11.29 -7.74
C LYS A 12 -2.83 12.18 -8.27
N LYS A 13 -1.70 12.16 -7.60
CA LYS A 13 -0.54 12.96 -7.98
C LYS A 13 -0.05 12.58 -9.38
N ARG A 14 -0.07 11.30 -9.70
CA ARG A 14 0.42 10.81 -10.98
C ARG A 14 -0.64 10.80 -12.06
N GLY A 15 -1.90 11.12 -11.71
CA GLY A 15 -2.98 11.10 -12.67
C GLY A 15 -3.29 9.70 -13.17
N MET A 16 -3.11 8.70 -12.32
CA MET A 16 -3.33 7.31 -12.66
C MET A 16 -4.50 6.75 -11.87
N THR A 17 -5.35 5.96 -12.53
CA THR A 17 -6.47 5.32 -11.85
C THR A 17 -6.03 4.00 -11.24
N SER A 18 -6.83 3.53 -10.26
CA SER A 18 -6.57 2.23 -9.66
C SER A 18 -6.57 1.12 -10.71
N LYS A 19 -7.48 1.21 -11.66
CA LYS A 19 -7.59 0.20 -12.70
C LYS A 19 -6.33 0.15 -13.55
N GLU A 20 -5.81 1.32 -13.90
CA GLU A 20 -4.57 1.38 -14.67
C GLU A 20 -3.40 0.79 -13.90
N LEU A 21 -3.32 1.11 -12.63
CA LEU A 21 -2.23 0.58 -11.81
C LEU A 21 -2.33 -0.93 -11.69
N CYS A 22 -3.54 -1.46 -11.48
CA CYS A 22 -3.73 -2.90 -11.38
C CYS A 22 -3.26 -3.62 -12.63
N ALA A 23 -3.60 -3.07 -13.79
CA ALA A 23 -3.17 -3.67 -15.05
C ALA A 23 -1.65 -3.68 -15.18
N LYS A 24 -1.01 -2.62 -14.75
CA LYS A 24 0.46 -2.52 -14.86
C LYS A 24 1.17 -3.41 -13.85
N VAL A 25 0.66 -3.47 -12.64
CA VAL A 25 1.30 -4.24 -11.57
C VAL A 25 0.95 -5.73 -11.65
N GLY A 26 -0.22 -6.04 -12.16
CA GLY A 26 -0.65 -7.43 -12.28
C GLY A 26 -1.39 -7.94 -11.05
N ILE A 27 -2.14 -7.06 -10.39
CA ILE A 27 -2.97 -7.45 -9.25
C ILE A 27 -4.43 -7.12 -9.56
N THR A 28 -5.33 -7.69 -8.78
CA THR A 28 -6.75 -7.44 -8.97
C THR A 28 -7.14 -6.12 -8.31
N GLU A 29 -8.24 -5.54 -8.79
CA GLU A 29 -8.73 -4.30 -8.18
C GLU A 29 -9.19 -4.56 -6.76
N ALA A 30 -9.69 -5.77 -6.47
CA ALA A 30 -10.10 -6.12 -5.12
C ALA A 30 -8.90 -6.09 -4.17
N ASN A 31 -7.77 -6.67 -4.60
CA ASN A 31 -6.57 -6.67 -3.77
C ASN A 31 -6.02 -5.27 -3.58
N LEU A 32 -6.05 -4.46 -4.62
CA LEU A 32 -5.60 -3.08 -4.50
C LEU A 32 -6.50 -2.28 -3.56
N SER A 33 -7.80 -2.53 -3.62
CA SER A 33 -8.75 -1.86 -2.74
C SER A 33 -8.45 -2.17 -1.28
N ILE A 34 -8.15 -3.44 -0.98
CA ILE A 34 -7.80 -3.85 0.38
C ILE A 34 -6.54 -3.14 0.82
N LEU A 35 -5.55 -3.06 -0.06
CA LEU A 35 -4.30 -2.38 0.25
C LEU A 35 -4.53 -0.89 0.51
N ARG A 36 -5.31 -0.24 -0.34
CA ARG A 36 -5.58 1.18 -0.20
C ARG A 36 -6.31 1.52 1.09
N SER A 37 -7.16 0.61 1.54
CA SER A 37 -7.94 0.84 2.76
C SER A 37 -7.11 0.68 4.02
N GLY A 38 -5.91 0.15 3.90
CA GLY A 38 -5.08 -0.10 5.06
C GLY A 38 -5.42 -1.38 5.78
N LYS A 39 -6.28 -2.21 5.20
CA LYS A 39 -6.71 -3.45 5.84
C LYS A 39 -5.87 -4.66 5.44
N ALA A 40 -4.93 -4.47 4.51
CA ALA A 40 -4.08 -5.56 4.09
C ALA A 40 -3.18 -5.99 5.24
N LYS A 41 -3.02 -7.30 5.41
CA LYS A 41 -2.17 -7.84 6.46
C LYS A 41 -0.71 -7.92 6.02
N GLY A 42 -0.45 -7.80 4.74
CA GLY A 42 0.90 -7.81 4.23
C GLY A 42 0.90 -7.50 2.75
N ILE A 43 2.09 -7.32 2.21
CA ILE A 43 2.26 -7.08 0.78
C ILE A 43 3.57 -7.71 0.37
N ARG A 44 3.58 -8.31 -0.80
CA ARG A 44 4.80 -8.93 -1.30
C ARG A 44 5.76 -7.86 -1.80
N PHE A 45 7.04 -8.07 -1.56
CA PHE A 45 8.05 -7.14 -2.05
C PHE A 45 7.97 -6.98 -3.56
N HIS A 46 7.72 -8.08 -4.25
CA HIS A 46 7.54 -8.02 -5.71
C HIS A 46 6.46 -7.03 -6.11
N THR A 47 5.33 -7.06 -5.41
CA THR A 47 4.21 -6.17 -5.69
C THR A 47 4.57 -4.72 -5.38
N ILE A 48 5.17 -4.47 -4.21
CA ILE A 48 5.51 -3.10 -3.83
C ILE A 48 6.58 -2.54 -4.77
N ASN A 49 7.51 -3.38 -5.23
CA ASN A 49 8.52 -2.95 -6.20
C ASN A 49 7.87 -2.45 -7.48
N ARG A 50 6.90 -3.20 -7.99
CA ARG A 50 6.24 -2.81 -9.23
C ARG A 50 5.39 -1.56 -9.04
N ILE A 51 4.75 -1.41 -7.89
CA ILE A 51 3.98 -0.20 -7.60
C ILE A 51 4.90 1.01 -7.60
N CYS A 52 6.03 0.91 -6.92
CA CYS A 52 7.00 2.01 -6.88
C CYS A 52 7.51 2.33 -8.28
N PHE A 53 7.79 1.31 -9.07
CA PHE A 53 8.30 1.51 -10.41
C PHE A 53 7.31 2.28 -11.28
N PHE A 54 6.05 1.84 -11.30
CA PHE A 54 5.06 2.44 -12.19
C PHE A 54 4.58 3.80 -11.69
N LEU A 55 4.62 4.04 -10.39
CA LEU A 55 4.24 5.32 -9.82
C LEU A 55 5.45 6.24 -9.63
N GLU A 56 6.64 5.76 -9.94
CA GLU A 56 7.88 6.54 -9.84
C GLU A 56 8.01 7.17 -8.46
N CYS A 57 7.96 6.31 -7.44
CA CYS A 57 8.05 6.77 -6.06
C CYS A 57 8.79 5.74 -5.22
N ASP A 58 9.09 6.11 -3.99
CA ASP A 58 9.74 5.22 -3.03
C ASP A 58 8.72 4.56 -2.13
N VAL A 59 9.15 3.50 -1.46
CA VAL A 59 8.29 2.82 -0.48
C VAL A 59 7.79 3.81 0.56
N GLY A 60 8.65 4.72 1.01
CA GLY A 60 8.28 5.71 2.00
C GLY A 60 7.19 6.66 1.56
N ASP A 61 6.98 6.79 0.25
CA ASP A 61 5.90 7.63 -0.27
C ASP A 61 4.56 6.91 -0.18
N ILE A 62 4.59 5.58 -0.15
CA ILE A 62 3.38 4.76 -0.16
C ILE A 62 3.00 4.30 1.25
N LEU A 63 4.00 3.92 2.05
CA LEU A 63 3.79 3.37 3.38
C LEU A 63 4.62 4.13 4.40
N ASN A 64 4.06 4.34 5.59
CA ASN A 64 4.86 4.85 6.68
C ASN A 64 4.28 4.38 8.00
N PHE A 65 5.12 4.42 9.03
CA PHE A 65 4.76 4.01 10.37
C PHE A 65 4.33 5.26 11.15
N ASP A 66 3.19 5.18 11.83
CA ASP A 66 2.66 6.33 12.56
C ASP A 66 3.13 6.41 14.01
N GLY A 67 3.95 5.46 14.43
CA GLY A 67 4.51 5.49 15.78
C GLY A 67 3.71 4.72 16.81
N GLU A 68 2.60 4.12 16.40
CA GLU A 68 1.75 3.38 17.33
C GLU A 68 1.53 1.96 16.88
N LEU A 69 1.22 1.09 17.82
CA LEU A 69 0.98 -0.31 17.54
C LEU A 69 -0.49 -0.61 17.82
N ASP A 70 -1.12 -1.38 16.93
CA ASP A 70 -2.50 -1.79 17.13
C ASP A 70 -2.59 -2.69 18.36
N GLU A 71 -3.75 -2.69 19.00
CA GLU A 71 -3.97 -3.54 20.15
C GLU A 71 -3.75 -5.01 19.83
N GLU A 72 -4.18 -5.43 18.66
CA GLU A 72 -4.01 -6.81 18.25
C GLU A 72 -2.54 -7.19 18.19
N GLU A 73 -1.72 -6.27 17.66
CA GLU A 73 -0.30 -6.53 17.53
C GLU A 73 0.39 -6.53 18.87
N GLU A 74 -0.07 -5.67 19.79
CA GLU A 74 0.45 -5.65 21.13
C GLU A 74 0.15 -6.95 21.85
N GLY A 75 -1.02 -7.49 21.63
CA GLY A 75 -1.41 -8.75 22.23
C GLY A 75 -0.59 -9.93 21.75
N GLU A 76 0.02 -9.82 20.59
CA GLU A 76 0.84 -10.87 20.02
C GLU A 76 2.30 -10.74 20.39
N LYS A 77 2.64 -9.71 21.09
CA LYS A 77 4.04 -9.47 21.45
C LYS A 77 4.56 -10.58 22.34
N LYS A 78 5.76 -11.04 22.09
CA LYS A 78 6.39 -12.10 22.88
C LYS A 78 7.48 -11.57 23.74
#